data_1d4583b943408a0f6a8a5de190791b86
#
_entry.id   1d4583b943408a0f6a8a5de190791b86
#
_cell.length_a   1.000
_cell.length_b   1.000
_cell.length_c   1.000
_cell.angle_alpha   90.00
_cell.angle_beta   90.00
_cell.angle_gamma   90.00
#
_symmetry.space_group_name_H-M   'P 1'
#
loop_
_entity.id
_entity.type
_entity.pdbx_description
1 polymer ?
#
loop_
_entity_poly.entity_id
_entity_poly.type
_entity_poly.pdbx_seq_one_letter_code
_entity_poly.pdbx_strand_id
1 'polypeptide(L)'
;ISLRFNPFDIWAGKYHIEQINSFNGNLQLQTDSKGHANYDIFKDTTSSSSPFNLELQTIELEQFHVSYHDQQAVQFLSTAVKSASLSGKFAAQKTTLQASGDIWLNKIKKGKVVLLKNEPLVFDLALLVDQTQNLIKLPQAQIKLAKLPFLIDAEFGPVRSSLDIRSENLS
;
A
#
# COMPACT_ATOMS: atom_id res chain seq x y z
N ILE A 1 -7.59 -5.04 -16.42
CA ILE A 1 -7.80 -3.80 -15.69
C ILE A 1 -9.10 -3.17 -16.14
N SER A 2 -9.99 -2.82 -15.21
CA SER A 2 -11.17 -2.00 -15.49
C SER A 2 -11.14 -0.73 -14.64
N LEU A 3 -11.66 0.36 -15.23
CA LEU A 3 -11.77 1.65 -14.58
C LEU A 3 -13.24 2.03 -14.53
N ARG A 4 -13.70 2.49 -13.36
CA ARG A 4 -15.02 3.10 -13.21
C ARG A 4 -14.85 4.58 -12.98
N PHE A 5 -15.49 5.38 -13.80
CA PHE A 5 -15.48 6.84 -13.70
C PHE A 5 -16.79 7.42 -14.24
N ASN A 6 -17.12 8.63 -13.81
CA ASN A 6 -18.25 9.39 -14.36
C ASN A 6 -17.78 10.19 -15.59
N PRO A 7 -18.30 9.90 -16.80
CA PRO A 7 -17.87 10.61 -18.01
C PRO A 7 -18.16 12.13 -17.97
N PHE A 8 -19.16 12.57 -17.21
CA PHE A 8 -19.47 14.00 -17.06
C PHE A 8 -18.42 14.75 -16.23
N ASP A 9 -17.73 14.07 -15.31
CA ASP A 9 -16.64 14.65 -14.54
C ASP A 9 -15.44 14.94 -15.43
N ILE A 10 -15.13 14.04 -16.37
CA ILE A 10 -14.06 14.27 -17.35
C ILE A 10 -14.36 15.46 -18.23
N TRP A 11 -15.60 15.61 -18.66
CA TRP A 11 -16.06 16.75 -19.48
C TRP A 11 -15.96 18.07 -18.70
N ALA A 12 -16.15 18.04 -17.39
CA ALA A 12 -15.97 19.18 -16.49
C ALA A 12 -14.50 19.44 -16.09
N GLY A 13 -13.53 18.69 -16.65
CA GLY A 13 -12.11 18.79 -16.30
C GLY A 13 -11.75 18.20 -14.95
N LYS A 14 -12.64 17.39 -14.38
CA LYS A 14 -12.41 16.68 -13.10
C LYS A 14 -12.05 15.23 -13.40
N TYR A 15 -10.90 14.79 -12.92
CA TYR A 15 -10.44 13.41 -13.08
C TYR A 15 -10.78 12.59 -11.83
N HIS A 16 -12.07 12.25 -11.69
CA HIS A 16 -12.58 11.45 -10.60
C HIS A 16 -12.67 9.98 -11.06
N ILE A 17 -11.80 9.13 -10.53
CA ILE A 17 -11.86 7.68 -10.74
C ILE A 17 -12.44 7.03 -9.48
N GLU A 18 -13.64 6.49 -9.60
CA GLU A 18 -14.32 5.85 -8.47
C GLU A 18 -13.62 4.53 -8.10
N GLN A 19 -13.24 3.74 -9.08
CA GLN A 19 -12.71 2.41 -8.84
C GLN A 19 -11.73 1.98 -9.93
N ILE A 20 -10.65 1.33 -9.48
CA ILE A 20 -9.72 0.58 -10.33
C ILE A 20 -9.78 -0.88 -9.92
N ASN A 21 -10.20 -1.76 -10.81
CA ASN A 21 -10.12 -3.21 -10.62
C ASN A 21 -9.02 -3.77 -11.50
N SER A 22 -8.12 -4.52 -10.92
CA SER A 22 -7.06 -5.21 -11.65
C SER A 22 -7.08 -6.71 -11.36
N PHE A 23 -7.02 -7.48 -12.43
CA PHE A 23 -7.19 -8.93 -12.43
C PHE A 23 -5.99 -9.59 -13.09
N ASN A 24 -5.47 -10.70 -12.54
CA ASN A 24 -4.38 -11.48 -13.12
C ASN A 24 -3.16 -10.64 -13.53
N GLY A 25 -2.75 -9.71 -12.65
CA GLY A 25 -1.67 -8.79 -12.96
C GLY A 25 -0.37 -9.10 -12.22
N ASN A 26 0.67 -8.41 -12.66
CA ASN A 26 1.98 -8.41 -12.01
C ASN A 26 2.43 -6.96 -11.81
N LEU A 27 2.76 -6.60 -10.57
CA LEU A 27 3.32 -5.30 -10.19
C LEU A 27 4.73 -5.49 -9.66
N GLN A 28 5.69 -4.87 -10.31
CA GLN A 28 7.08 -4.86 -9.87
C GLN A 28 7.49 -3.46 -9.43
N LEU A 29 7.70 -3.29 -8.14
CA LEU A 29 8.21 -2.05 -7.54
C LEU A 29 9.71 -2.22 -7.30
N GLN A 30 10.49 -1.25 -7.75
CA GLN A 30 11.95 -1.29 -7.63
C GLN A 30 12.51 0.05 -7.19
N THR A 31 13.49 -0.01 -6.28
CA THR A 31 14.38 1.09 -5.97
C THR A 31 15.81 0.65 -6.34
N ASP A 32 16.50 1.44 -7.14
CA ASP A 32 17.86 1.13 -7.55
C ASP A 32 18.89 1.42 -6.43
N SER A 33 20.16 1.14 -6.67
CA SER A 33 21.25 1.39 -5.72
C SER A 33 21.51 2.86 -5.43
N LYS A 34 20.97 3.77 -6.26
CA LYS A 34 21.06 5.22 -6.10
C LYS A 34 19.83 5.81 -5.41
N GLY A 35 18.81 4.98 -5.09
CA GLY A 35 17.57 5.40 -4.46
C GLY A 35 16.48 5.86 -5.43
N HIS A 36 16.64 5.70 -6.76
CA HIS A 36 15.60 6.02 -7.71
C HIS A 36 14.56 4.90 -7.71
N ALA A 37 13.29 5.27 -7.55
CA ALA A 37 12.17 4.32 -7.53
C ALA A 37 11.40 4.36 -8.85
N ASN A 38 11.03 3.20 -9.40
CA ASN A 38 10.22 3.12 -10.61
C ASN A 38 8.74 3.51 -10.40
N TYR A 39 8.34 3.68 -9.15
CA TYR A 39 6.99 4.12 -8.74
C TYR A 39 6.95 5.60 -8.32
N ASP A 40 8.06 6.31 -8.43
CA ASP A 40 8.17 7.75 -8.13
C ASP A 40 7.77 8.58 -9.36
N ILE A 41 6.54 8.32 -9.84
CA ILE A 41 6.00 8.91 -11.08
C ILE A 41 5.49 10.35 -10.90
N PHE A 42 5.46 10.86 -9.66
CA PHE A 42 4.93 12.18 -9.34
C PHE A 42 6.01 13.18 -8.87
N LYS A 43 7.29 12.79 -8.87
CA LYS A 43 8.39 13.73 -8.62
C LYS A 43 8.64 14.56 -9.88
N ASP A 44 8.61 15.87 -9.72
CA ASP A 44 9.03 16.89 -10.69
C ASP A 44 8.03 17.29 -11.77
N THR A 45 6.77 17.61 -11.42
CA THR A 45 6.00 18.55 -12.21
C THR A 45 6.11 19.98 -11.62
N THR A 46 7.31 20.53 -11.62
CA THR A 46 7.54 21.93 -11.23
C THR A 46 7.14 22.95 -12.31
N SER A 47 6.37 22.55 -13.31
CA SER A 47 5.96 23.46 -14.38
C SER A 47 4.66 23.08 -15.05
N SER A 48 3.54 23.09 -14.32
CA SER A 48 2.26 23.44 -14.94
C SER A 48 1.24 23.83 -13.88
N SER A 49 0.62 24.96 -14.11
CA SER A 49 -0.29 25.69 -13.24
C SER A 49 -1.70 25.10 -13.12
N SER A 50 -1.84 23.79 -13.22
CA SER A 50 -3.09 23.09 -12.92
C SER A 50 -2.75 21.86 -12.10
N PRO A 51 -3.11 21.80 -10.80
CA PRO A 51 -2.93 20.57 -10.04
C PRO A 51 -3.83 19.50 -10.70
N PHE A 52 -3.20 18.49 -11.27
CA PHE A 52 -3.89 17.28 -11.72
C PHE A 52 -4.46 16.61 -10.46
N ASN A 53 -5.73 16.87 -10.20
CA ASN A 53 -6.41 16.36 -9.02
C ASN A 53 -7.07 15.02 -9.39
N LEU A 54 -6.34 13.93 -9.25
CA LEU A 54 -6.86 12.58 -9.39
C LEU A 54 -7.54 12.17 -8.08
N GLU A 55 -8.85 12.16 -8.04
CA GLU A 55 -9.61 11.57 -6.96
C GLU A 55 -9.85 10.10 -7.26
N LEU A 56 -9.11 9.22 -6.61
CA LEU A 56 -9.30 7.79 -6.63
C LEU A 56 -9.93 7.36 -5.30
N GLN A 57 -10.98 6.53 -5.34
CA GLN A 57 -11.68 6.10 -4.14
C GLN A 57 -11.38 4.65 -3.77
N THR A 58 -11.29 3.75 -4.75
CA THR A 58 -11.10 2.33 -4.48
C THR A 58 -10.16 1.69 -5.49
N ILE A 59 -9.25 0.86 -4.99
CA ILE A 59 -8.40 -0.05 -5.78
C ILE A 59 -8.72 -1.46 -5.31
N GLU A 60 -9.05 -2.34 -6.24
CA GLU A 60 -9.25 -3.77 -6.00
C GLU A 60 -8.28 -4.58 -6.84
N LEU A 61 -7.62 -5.52 -6.18
CA LEU A 61 -6.68 -6.44 -6.81
C LEU A 61 -7.16 -7.87 -6.58
N GLU A 62 -7.25 -8.67 -7.63
CA GLU A 62 -7.53 -10.09 -7.54
C GLU A 62 -6.53 -10.90 -8.37
N GLN A 63 -6.06 -12.04 -7.84
CA GLN A 63 -5.11 -12.92 -8.48
C GLN A 63 -3.88 -12.16 -9.01
N PHE A 64 -3.31 -11.31 -8.15
CA PHE A 64 -2.25 -10.38 -8.52
C PHE A 64 -0.92 -10.82 -7.91
N HIS A 65 0.17 -10.60 -8.64
CA HIS A 65 1.51 -10.80 -8.10
C HIS A 65 2.18 -9.45 -7.84
N VAL A 66 2.68 -9.25 -6.63
CA VAL A 66 3.40 -8.02 -6.27
C VAL A 66 4.80 -8.37 -5.82
N SER A 67 5.78 -7.71 -6.38
CA SER A 67 7.16 -7.77 -5.90
C SER A 67 7.71 -6.37 -5.63
N TYR A 68 8.50 -6.27 -4.58
CA TYR A 68 9.24 -5.06 -4.21
C TYR A 68 10.71 -5.42 -4.05
N HIS A 69 11.58 -4.72 -4.73
CA HIS A 69 13.01 -4.89 -4.65
C HIS A 69 13.69 -3.54 -4.40
N ASP A 70 14.22 -3.37 -3.22
CA ASP A 70 15.02 -2.21 -2.85
C ASP A 70 16.50 -2.62 -2.81
N GLN A 71 17.28 -2.15 -3.78
CA GLN A 71 18.71 -2.44 -3.87
C GLN A 71 19.51 -1.62 -2.84
N GLN A 72 19.06 -0.42 -2.50
CA GLN A 72 19.73 0.44 -1.53
C GLN A 72 19.59 -0.11 -0.11
N ALA A 73 18.36 -0.46 0.30
CA ALA A 73 18.08 -1.04 1.61
C ALA A 73 18.35 -2.56 1.65
N VAL A 74 18.69 -3.19 0.52
CA VAL A 74 18.89 -4.64 0.35
C VAL A 74 17.67 -5.41 0.85
N GLN A 75 16.47 -4.99 0.41
CA GLN A 75 15.19 -5.59 0.78
C GLN A 75 14.51 -6.21 -0.43
N PHE A 76 13.83 -7.32 -0.18
CA PHE A 76 13.01 -7.99 -1.19
C PHE A 76 11.73 -8.51 -0.56
N LEU A 77 10.60 -8.22 -1.20
CA LEU A 77 9.28 -8.75 -0.90
C LEU A 77 8.70 -9.36 -2.17
N SER A 78 8.10 -10.51 -2.06
CA SER A 78 7.28 -11.12 -3.11
C SER A 78 6.01 -11.70 -2.49
N THR A 79 4.87 -11.38 -3.06
CA THR A 79 3.56 -11.81 -2.58
C THR A 79 2.62 -12.15 -3.74
N ALA A 80 1.79 -13.17 -3.53
CA ALA A 80 0.65 -13.49 -4.38
C ALA A 80 -0.61 -12.96 -3.68
N VAL A 81 -1.29 -12.02 -4.29
CA VAL A 81 -2.53 -11.43 -3.81
C VAL A 81 -3.69 -12.25 -4.34
N LYS A 82 -4.42 -12.93 -3.46
CA LYS A 82 -5.67 -13.59 -3.82
C LYS A 82 -6.77 -12.54 -4.00
N SER A 83 -6.88 -11.65 -3.02
CA SER A 83 -7.74 -10.47 -3.07
C SER A 83 -7.16 -9.38 -2.17
N ALA A 84 -7.24 -8.13 -2.59
CA ALA A 84 -6.94 -6.98 -1.75
C ALA A 84 -7.78 -5.77 -2.19
N SER A 85 -8.15 -4.97 -1.23
CA SER A 85 -8.88 -3.71 -1.44
C SER A 85 -8.17 -2.59 -0.68
N LEU A 86 -8.07 -1.45 -1.33
CA LEU A 86 -7.61 -0.21 -0.72
C LEU A 86 -8.58 0.89 -1.10
N SER A 87 -9.17 1.56 -0.12
CA SER A 87 -10.16 2.62 -0.34
C SER A 87 -9.90 3.85 0.51
N GLY A 88 -10.35 5.01 0.02
CA GLY A 88 -10.21 6.29 0.69
C GLY A 88 -9.97 7.44 -0.29
N LYS A 89 -9.65 8.63 0.23
CA LYS A 89 -9.36 9.82 -0.59
C LYS A 89 -7.85 10.02 -0.74
N PHE A 90 -7.27 9.43 -1.76
CA PHE A 90 -5.81 9.39 -1.95
C PHE A 90 -5.16 10.77 -2.15
N ALA A 91 -5.88 11.72 -2.72
CA ALA A 91 -5.36 13.07 -2.97
C ALA A 91 -5.43 14.02 -1.74
N ALA A 92 -6.06 13.61 -0.64
CA ALA A 92 -6.20 14.47 0.52
C ALA A 92 -4.88 14.53 1.32
N GLN A 93 -4.52 15.74 1.79
CA GLN A 93 -3.35 15.93 2.64
C GLN A 93 -3.42 15.15 3.95
N LYS A 94 -4.63 14.99 4.49
CA LYS A 94 -4.93 14.14 5.65
C LYS A 94 -6.07 13.21 5.27
N THR A 95 -5.83 11.92 5.38
CA THR A 95 -6.82 10.93 4.99
C THR A 95 -6.76 9.67 5.83
N THR A 96 -7.87 8.96 5.86
CA THR A 96 -7.94 7.58 6.32
C THR A 96 -8.13 6.69 5.10
N LEU A 97 -7.19 5.78 4.88
CA LEU A 97 -7.30 4.72 3.89
C LEU A 97 -7.68 3.44 4.61
N GLN A 98 -8.65 2.71 4.07
CA GLN A 98 -9.00 1.36 4.52
C GLN A 98 -8.31 0.36 3.61
N ALA A 99 -7.62 -0.61 4.19
CA ALA A 99 -6.94 -1.66 3.45
C ALA A 99 -7.30 -3.02 4.02
N SER A 100 -7.69 -3.94 3.16
CA SER A 100 -7.94 -5.33 3.53
C SER A 100 -7.38 -6.27 2.47
N GLY A 101 -7.06 -7.51 2.86
CA GLY A 101 -6.55 -8.46 1.89
C GLY A 101 -6.33 -9.86 2.44
N ASP A 102 -6.38 -10.82 1.50
CA ASP A 102 -5.97 -12.20 1.64
C ASP A 102 -4.82 -12.44 0.68
N ILE A 103 -3.61 -12.56 1.19
CA ILE A 103 -2.39 -12.65 0.42
C ILE A 103 -1.53 -13.81 0.88
N TRP A 104 -0.64 -14.27 0.03
CA TRP A 104 0.37 -15.25 0.32
C TRP A 104 1.74 -14.61 0.24
N LEU A 105 2.43 -14.50 1.38
CA LEU A 105 3.78 -13.97 1.44
C LEU A 105 4.76 -15.03 0.93
N ASN A 106 5.15 -14.95 -0.33
CA ASN A 106 6.07 -15.92 -0.92
C ASN A 106 7.46 -15.78 -0.31
N LYS A 107 7.92 -14.53 -0.09
CA LYS A 107 9.24 -14.28 0.48
C LYS A 107 9.39 -12.84 0.97
N ILE A 108 9.92 -12.70 2.19
CA ILE A 108 10.45 -11.44 2.71
C ILE A 108 11.92 -11.66 3.06
N LYS A 109 12.80 -10.80 2.53
CA LYS A 109 14.24 -10.90 2.73
C LYS A 109 14.83 -9.53 3.04
N LYS A 110 15.78 -9.48 3.98
CA LYS A 110 16.61 -8.30 4.27
C LYS A 110 18.08 -8.72 4.30
N GLY A 111 18.88 -8.15 3.42
CA GLY A 111 20.25 -8.60 3.21
C GLY A 111 20.30 -10.07 2.78
N LYS A 112 21.06 -10.87 3.51
CA LYS A 112 21.16 -12.34 3.32
C LYS A 112 20.11 -13.13 4.10
N VAL A 113 19.35 -12.49 4.99
CA VAL A 113 18.39 -13.14 5.90
C VAL A 113 17.02 -13.23 5.25
N VAL A 114 16.44 -14.42 5.24
CA VAL A 114 15.03 -14.65 4.90
C VAL A 114 14.24 -14.54 6.19
N LEU A 115 13.35 -13.53 6.27
CA LEU A 115 12.53 -13.24 7.44
C LEU A 115 11.25 -14.07 7.45
N LEU A 116 10.59 -14.18 6.28
CA LEU A 116 9.38 -14.98 6.08
C LEU A 116 9.42 -15.66 4.72
N LYS A 117 8.82 -16.84 4.65
CA LYS A 117 8.71 -17.60 3.42
C LYS A 117 7.46 -18.49 3.43
N ASN A 118 6.64 -18.34 2.39
CA ASN A 118 5.45 -19.16 2.13
C ASN A 118 4.43 -19.13 3.28
N GLU A 119 4.07 -17.94 3.75
CA GLU A 119 3.10 -17.78 4.82
C GLU A 119 1.84 -17.04 4.33
N PRO A 120 0.63 -17.52 4.69
CA PRO A 120 -0.60 -16.80 4.43
C PRO A 120 -0.71 -15.59 5.36
N LEU A 121 -1.21 -14.50 4.83
CA LEU A 121 -1.46 -13.25 5.54
C LEU A 121 -2.84 -12.73 5.18
N VAL A 122 -3.69 -12.56 6.19
CA VAL A 122 -4.96 -11.84 6.08
C VAL A 122 -4.85 -10.57 6.92
N PHE A 123 -5.29 -9.46 6.40
CA PHE A 123 -5.24 -8.20 7.11
C PHE A 123 -6.50 -7.36 6.86
N ASP A 124 -6.86 -6.57 7.88
CA ASP A 124 -7.87 -5.52 7.83
C ASP A 124 -7.36 -4.37 8.70
N LEU A 125 -7.13 -3.22 8.08
CA LEU A 125 -6.48 -2.11 8.75
C LEU A 125 -6.90 -0.74 8.19
N ALA A 126 -6.84 0.26 9.04
CA ALA A 126 -6.93 1.66 8.69
C ALA A 126 -5.54 2.30 8.70
N LEU A 127 -5.24 3.06 7.64
CA LEU A 127 -4.05 3.87 7.53
C LEU A 127 -4.45 5.34 7.70
N LEU A 128 -4.02 5.98 8.77
CA LEU A 128 -4.14 7.44 8.92
C LEU A 128 -2.88 8.07 8.31
N VAL A 129 -3.06 8.79 7.22
CA VAL A 129 -1.96 9.44 6.49
C VAL A 129 -2.07 10.95 6.65
N ASP A 130 -1.01 11.59 7.15
CA ASP A 130 -0.84 13.03 7.19
C ASP A 130 0.40 13.41 6.36
N GLN A 131 0.15 13.82 5.11
CA GLN A 131 1.22 14.20 4.19
C GLN A 131 1.93 15.48 4.61
N THR A 132 1.25 16.37 5.36
CA THR A 132 1.85 17.63 5.84
C THR A 132 2.90 17.40 6.91
N GLN A 133 2.76 16.32 7.68
CA GLN A 133 3.68 15.95 8.75
C GLN A 133 4.55 14.73 8.39
N ASN A 134 4.40 14.18 7.19
CA ASN A 134 5.01 12.90 6.77
C ASN A 134 4.75 11.80 7.81
N LEU A 135 3.52 11.71 8.28
CA LEU A 135 3.11 10.83 9.37
C LEU A 135 2.14 9.77 8.86
N ILE A 136 2.42 8.51 9.19
CA ILE A 136 1.53 7.37 8.93
C ILE A 136 1.25 6.68 10.26
N LYS A 137 -0.04 6.43 10.56
CA LYS A 137 -0.44 5.63 11.72
C LYS A 137 -1.28 4.45 11.28
N LEU A 138 -1.08 3.33 11.96
CA LEU A 138 -1.90 2.12 11.87
C LEU A 138 -2.50 1.86 13.25
N PRO A 139 -3.70 2.41 13.55
CA PRO A 139 -4.35 2.13 14.82
C PRO A 139 -5.05 0.77 14.75
N GLN A 140 -4.75 -0.10 15.69
CA GLN A 140 -5.43 -1.38 15.91
C GLN A 140 -5.57 -2.23 14.62
N ALA A 141 -4.52 -2.26 13.80
CA ALA A 141 -4.50 -3.06 12.58
C ALA A 141 -4.61 -4.55 12.93
N GLN A 142 -5.62 -5.22 12.38
CA GLN A 142 -5.84 -6.65 12.56
C GLN A 142 -5.09 -7.42 11.49
N ILE A 143 -4.18 -8.28 11.92
CA ILE A 143 -3.35 -9.09 11.02
C ILE A 143 -3.39 -10.54 11.49
N LYS A 144 -3.62 -11.47 10.57
CA LYS A 144 -3.50 -12.90 10.80
C LYS A 144 -2.39 -13.47 9.93
N LEU A 145 -1.26 -13.77 10.53
CA LEU A 145 -0.08 -14.34 9.87
C LEU A 145 0.07 -15.81 10.26
N ALA A 146 0.14 -16.73 9.30
CA ALA A 146 0.31 -18.15 9.54
C ALA A 146 -0.67 -18.73 10.59
N LYS A 147 -1.93 -18.26 10.58
CA LYS A 147 -3.01 -18.58 11.54
C LYS A 147 -2.92 -17.88 12.89
N LEU A 148 -1.85 -17.17 13.21
CA LEU A 148 -1.72 -16.42 14.45
C LEU A 148 -2.31 -15.00 14.27
N PRO A 149 -3.28 -14.60 15.12
CA PRO A 149 -3.84 -13.25 15.08
C PRO A 149 -2.91 -12.28 15.82
N PHE A 150 -2.75 -11.10 15.24
CA PHE A 150 -2.02 -9.98 15.82
C PHE A 150 -2.85 -8.72 15.73
N LEU A 151 -2.77 -7.90 16.78
CA LEU A 151 -3.23 -6.53 16.80
C LEU A 151 -1.99 -5.63 16.78
N ILE A 152 -1.92 -4.74 15.82
CA ILE A 152 -0.75 -3.88 15.62
C ILE A 152 -1.17 -2.41 15.75
N ASP A 153 -0.51 -1.69 16.64
CA ASP A 153 -0.53 -0.24 16.68
C ASP A 153 0.84 0.29 16.24
N ALA A 154 0.86 1.10 15.19
CA ALA A 154 2.12 1.64 14.67
C ALA A 154 1.99 3.12 14.30
N GLU A 155 3.07 3.84 14.48
CA GLU A 155 3.24 5.22 14.05
C GLU A 155 4.61 5.36 13.38
N PHE A 156 4.62 5.92 12.17
CA PHE A 156 5.83 6.20 11.41
C PHE A 156 5.87 7.68 11.05
N GLY A 157 6.87 8.37 11.56
CA GLY A 157 7.04 9.80 11.33
C GLY A 157 8.52 10.20 11.28
N PRO A 158 8.83 11.43 10.84
CA PRO A 158 10.21 11.89 10.67
C PRO A 158 10.98 12.04 11.98
N VAL A 159 10.26 12.26 13.10
CA VAL A 159 10.87 12.48 14.42
C VAL A 159 10.87 11.23 15.27
N ARG A 160 9.81 10.42 15.14
CA ARG A 160 9.59 9.23 15.98
C ARG A 160 8.87 8.17 15.16
N SER A 161 9.26 6.92 15.41
CA SER A 161 8.50 5.75 14.99
C SER A 161 8.26 4.86 16.20
N SER A 162 7.06 4.28 16.29
CA SER A 162 6.68 3.31 17.33
C SER A 162 5.95 2.14 16.70
N LEU A 163 6.10 0.97 17.30
CA LEU A 163 5.44 -0.26 16.90
C LEU A 163 5.11 -1.06 18.16
N ASP A 164 3.82 -1.33 18.37
CA ASP A 164 3.29 -2.22 19.40
C ASP A 164 2.58 -3.39 18.71
N ILE A 165 2.98 -4.60 19.05
CA ILE A 165 2.42 -5.84 18.50
C ILE A 165 1.91 -6.69 19.65
N ARG A 166 0.62 -7.03 19.62
CA ARG A 166 -0.03 -7.91 20.58
C ARG A 166 -0.59 -9.11 19.84
N SER A 167 -0.41 -10.29 20.43
CA SER A 167 -1.08 -11.50 19.96
C SER A 167 -2.17 -11.88 20.94
N GLU A 168 -3.39 -12.03 20.49
CA GLU A 168 -4.47 -12.58 21.26
C GLU A 168 -4.40 -14.12 21.17
N ASN A 169 -4.30 -14.79 22.35
CA ASN A 169 -4.29 -16.24 22.49
C ASN A 169 -3.02 -16.99 22.02
N LEU A 170 -1.90 -16.75 22.70
CA LEU A 170 -0.86 -17.76 22.88
C LEU A 170 -1.20 -18.59 24.14
N SER A 171 -2.20 -19.45 24.01
CA SER A 171 -2.49 -20.50 25.01
C SER A 171 -2.08 -21.85 24.48
#